data_84850b91932ebd3b8e1c08e3771704b3
#
_entry.id   84850b91932ebd3b8e1c08e3771704b3
#
_cell.length_a   1.000
_cell.length_b   1.000
_cell.length_c   1.000
_cell.angle_alpha   90.00
_cell.angle_beta   90.00
_cell.angle_gamma   90.00
#
_symmetry.space_group_name_H-M   'P 1'
#
loop_
_entity.id
_entity.type
_entity.pdbx_description
1 polymer ?
#
loop_
_entity_poly.entity_id
_entity_poly.type
_entity_poly.pdbx_seq_one_letter_code
_entity_poly.pdbx_strand_id
1 'polypeptide(L)'
;DLGMIEKKDSILAISKSGESQEICDLLPAINMKKIDLFSITENVNSTIAKASKTHVLVKVKREACPNDLAPTSSTTVTLALGDAIAVALLKVKGFTSEDFAKSHPGGKLGKKLTLRTKDLMVPISKAAVVKDSESIKDLIFEVSEKKQGIALIKKGASVIGVFSDGDLRRQLQKNVEIDKVRLSSVLTKKFKRIKSNELVVKAAEMM
;
A
#
# COMPACT_ATOMS: atom_id res chain seq x y z
N ASP A 1 -25.61 -2.03 -16.79
CA ASP A 1 -26.40 -3.26 -16.89
C ASP A 1 -27.19 -3.47 -15.61
N LEU A 2 -28.51 -3.24 -15.66
CA LEU A 2 -29.42 -3.36 -14.50
C LEU A 2 -29.46 -4.76 -13.88
N GLY A 3 -28.99 -5.77 -14.60
CA GLY A 3 -28.91 -7.15 -14.11
C GLY A 3 -27.86 -7.33 -13.01
N MET A 4 -26.86 -6.46 -12.94
CA MET A 4 -25.80 -6.50 -11.93
C MET A 4 -26.16 -5.81 -10.61
N ILE A 5 -27.27 -5.03 -10.59
CA ILE A 5 -27.66 -4.21 -9.44
C ILE A 5 -28.60 -5.00 -8.53
N GLU A 6 -28.22 -5.17 -7.28
CA GLU A 6 -28.96 -5.85 -6.24
C GLU A 6 -29.77 -4.86 -5.38
N LYS A 7 -30.78 -5.36 -4.67
CA LYS A 7 -31.64 -4.54 -3.79
C LYS A 7 -30.90 -3.81 -2.66
N LYS A 8 -29.74 -4.33 -2.26
CA LYS A 8 -28.89 -3.71 -1.22
C LYS A 8 -28.00 -2.60 -1.74
N ASP A 9 -27.91 -2.44 -3.07
CA ASP A 9 -27.08 -1.42 -3.68
C ASP A 9 -27.76 -0.06 -3.65
N SER A 10 -27.01 0.99 -3.90
CA SER A 10 -27.47 2.35 -4.11
C SER A 10 -26.93 2.86 -5.43
N ILE A 11 -27.70 3.64 -6.13
CA ILE A 11 -27.32 4.23 -7.42
C ILE A 11 -27.06 5.72 -7.23
N LEU A 12 -25.91 6.22 -7.71
CA LEU A 12 -25.65 7.64 -7.86
C LEU A 12 -25.70 8.00 -9.35
N ALA A 13 -26.79 8.67 -9.76
CA ALA A 13 -26.94 9.18 -11.13
C ALA A 13 -26.28 10.57 -11.25
N ILE A 14 -25.41 10.72 -12.24
CA ILE A 14 -24.73 11.98 -12.52
C ILE A 14 -25.15 12.46 -13.92
N SER A 15 -25.84 13.59 -13.99
CA SER A 15 -26.29 14.18 -15.24
C SER A 15 -26.36 15.70 -15.09
N LYS A 16 -25.64 16.47 -15.93
CA LYS A 16 -25.66 17.93 -15.84
C LYS A 16 -27.08 18.49 -15.92
N SER A 17 -27.81 18.18 -16.98
CA SER A 17 -29.20 18.63 -17.15
C SER A 17 -30.19 17.93 -16.21
N GLY A 18 -29.88 16.70 -15.81
CA GLY A 18 -30.82 15.81 -15.12
C GLY A 18 -31.92 15.26 -16.01
N GLU A 19 -31.77 15.35 -17.34
CA GLU A 19 -32.73 14.93 -18.35
C GLU A 19 -32.08 14.01 -19.41
N SER A 20 -30.92 13.39 -19.08
CA SER A 20 -30.27 12.41 -19.99
C SER A 20 -31.23 11.23 -20.22
N GLN A 21 -31.64 11.03 -21.47
CA GLN A 21 -32.67 10.04 -21.83
C GLN A 21 -32.29 8.64 -21.38
N GLU A 22 -31.01 8.26 -21.57
CA GLU A 22 -30.49 6.94 -21.21
C GLU A 22 -30.61 6.66 -19.71
N ILE A 23 -30.54 7.69 -18.85
CA ILE A 23 -30.71 7.55 -17.40
C ILE A 23 -32.20 7.58 -17.06
N CYS A 24 -32.99 8.46 -17.70
CA CYS A 24 -34.43 8.55 -17.48
C CYS A 24 -35.12 7.24 -17.81
N ASP A 25 -34.73 6.55 -18.86
CA ASP A 25 -35.28 5.24 -19.27
C ASP A 25 -35.02 4.13 -18.22
N LEU A 26 -34.03 4.29 -17.36
CA LEU A 26 -33.74 3.35 -16.28
C LEU A 26 -34.57 3.57 -15.01
N LEU A 27 -35.15 4.78 -14.83
CA LEU A 27 -35.85 5.15 -13.60
C LEU A 27 -37.01 4.21 -13.23
N PRO A 28 -37.87 3.78 -14.20
CA PRO A 28 -38.94 2.83 -13.86
C PRO A 28 -38.43 1.52 -13.31
N ALA A 29 -37.34 0.98 -13.88
CA ALA A 29 -36.76 -0.28 -13.43
C ALA A 29 -36.06 -0.14 -12.06
N ILE A 30 -35.39 1.00 -11.80
CA ILE A 30 -34.78 1.33 -10.50
C ILE A 30 -35.87 1.39 -9.43
N ASN A 31 -36.98 2.07 -9.70
CA ASN A 31 -38.10 2.20 -8.79
C ASN A 31 -38.78 0.84 -8.53
N MET A 32 -39.02 0.03 -9.56
CA MET A 32 -39.60 -1.30 -9.42
C MET A 32 -38.75 -2.22 -8.55
N LYS A 33 -37.42 -2.13 -8.67
CA LYS A 33 -36.46 -2.87 -7.82
C LYS A 33 -36.33 -2.31 -6.41
N LYS A 34 -36.94 -1.16 -6.12
CA LYS A 34 -36.84 -0.42 -4.83
C LYS A 34 -35.40 -0.15 -4.41
N ILE A 35 -34.59 0.31 -5.34
CA ILE A 35 -33.18 0.67 -5.12
C ILE A 35 -33.14 2.16 -4.79
N ASP A 36 -32.37 2.53 -3.76
CA ASP A 36 -32.16 3.93 -3.40
C ASP A 36 -31.38 4.65 -4.51
N LEU A 37 -32.00 5.67 -5.11
CA LEU A 37 -31.42 6.53 -6.11
C LEU A 37 -30.97 7.85 -5.48
N PHE A 38 -29.73 8.22 -5.70
CA PHE A 38 -29.15 9.52 -5.39
C PHE A 38 -28.76 10.21 -6.70
N SER A 39 -28.76 11.54 -6.74
CA SER A 39 -28.36 12.23 -7.97
C SER A 39 -27.54 13.50 -7.75
N ILE A 40 -26.74 13.81 -8.76
CA ILE A 40 -26.03 15.07 -8.93
C ILE A 40 -26.45 15.68 -10.24
N THR A 41 -27.12 16.83 -10.19
CA THR A 41 -27.53 17.58 -11.40
C THR A 41 -27.42 19.08 -11.16
N GLU A 42 -27.54 19.90 -12.22
CA GLU A 42 -27.62 21.36 -12.11
C GLU A 42 -29.06 21.90 -11.95
N ASN A 43 -30.06 21.03 -12.02
CA ASN A 43 -31.47 21.39 -11.98
C ASN A 43 -32.26 20.55 -10.98
N VAL A 44 -32.69 21.18 -9.88
CA VAL A 44 -33.50 20.54 -8.83
C VAL A 44 -34.87 20.07 -9.33
N ASN A 45 -35.35 20.63 -10.41
CA ASN A 45 -36.67 20.31 -11.02
C ASN A 45 -36.56 19.23 -12.09
N SER A 46 -35.40 18.74 -12.39
CA SER A 46 -35.19 17.71 -13.42
C SER A 46 -35.85 16.37 -13.06
N THR A 47 -36.13 15.56 -14.06
CA THR A 47 -36.71 14.23 -13.94
C THR A 47 -35.87 13.33 -13.01
N ILE A 48 -34.56 13.33 -13.19
CA ILE A 48 -33.65 12.53 -12.36
C ILE A 48 -33.62 13.04 -10.91
N ALA A 49 -33.57 14.38 -10.70
CA ALA A 49 -33.57 14.94 -9.36
C ALA A 49 -34.84 14.61 -8.58
N LYS A 50 -36.01 14.74 -9.23
CA LYS A 50 -37.31 14.41 -8.62
C LYS A 50 -37.50 12.92 -8.30
N ALA A 51 -36.88 12.05 -9.09
CA ALA A 51 -36.93 10.60 -8.87
C ALA A 51 -35.96 10.15 -7.76
N SER A 52 -35.07 11.00 -7.32
CA SER A 52 -34.01 10.66 -6.36
C SER A 52 -34.44 10.81 -4.92
N LYS A 53 -34.03 9.90 -4.07
CA LYS A 53 -34.18 9.98 -2.60
C LYS A 53 -33.46 11.20 -2.02
N THR A 54 -32.30 11.52 -2.59
CA THR A 54 -31.51 12.71 -2.24
C THR A 54 -30.85 13.22 -3.51
N HIS A 55 -30.91 14.51 -3.70
CA HIS A 55 -30.32 15.23 -4.83
C HIS A 55 -29.27 16.24 -4.32
N VAL A 56 -28.14 16.29 -5.00
CA VAL A 56 -27.10 17.31 -4.78
C VAL A 56 -27.06 18.23 -5.99
N LEU A 57 -27.32 19.50 -5.75
CA LEU A 57 -27.26 20.53 -6.77
C LEU A 57 -25.81 20.92 -7.05
N VAL A 58 -25.37 20.76 -8.30
CA VAL A 58 -24.06 21.24 -8.79
C VAL A 58 -24.32 22.16 -9.97
N LYS A 59 -24.16 23.45 -9.73
CA LYS A 59 -24.38 24.46 -10.77
C LYS A 59 -23.13 25.28 -10.97
N VAL A 60 -22.68 25.42 -12.21
CA VAL A 60 -21.59 26.30 -12.62
C VAL A 60 -22.16 27.53 -13.33
N LYS A 61 -21.49 28.69 -13.20
CA LYS A 61 -21.96 29.92 -13.87
C LYS A 61 -21.80 29.82 -15.37
N ARG A 62 -20.69 29.21 -15.81
CA ARG A 62 -20.38 28.98 -17.24
C ARG A 62 -19.30 27.91 -17.35
N GLU A 63 -19.20 27.33 -18.52
CA GLU A 63 -18.06 26.46 -18.86
C GLU A 63 -16.80 27.29 -19.13
N ALA A 64 -15.62 26.73 -18.94
CA ALA A 64 -14.35 27.41 -19.24
C ALA A 64 -14.05 27.43 -20.74
N CYS A 65 -14.77 26.67 -21.54
CA CYS A 65 -14.73 26.66 -22.98
C CYS A 65 -15.12 28.06 -23.53
N PRO A 66 -14.40 28.59 -24.53
CA PRO A 66 -14.69 29.92 -25.07
C PRO A 66 -16.14 30.11 -25.56
N ASN A 67 -16.77 29.04 -26.05
CA ASN A 67 -18.13 29.04 -26.55
C ASN A 67 -19.17 28.63 -25.49
N ASP A 68 -18.77 28.37 -24.23
CA ASP A 68 -19.63 27.89 -23.16
C ASP A 68 -20.39 26.59 -23.49
N LEU A 69 -19.82 25.72 -24.32
CA LEU A 69 -20.46 24.51 -24.82
C LEU A 69 -19.80 23.24 -24.32
N ALA A 70 -18.47 23.16 -24.38
CA ALA A 70 -17.76 21.96 -23.98
C ALA A 70 -17.71 21.82 -22.45
N PRO A 71 -18.12 20.66 -21.91
CA PRO A 71 -18.06 20.39 -20.47
C PRO A 71 -16.63 20.52 -19.93
N THR A 72 -16.41 21.42 -18.99
CA THR A 72 -15.11 21.74 -18.39
C THR A 72 -15.27 22.09 -16.91
N SER A 73 -15.81 23.26 -16.58
CA SER A 73 -16.09 23.66 -15.20
C SER A 73 -17.07 22.69 -14.52
N SER A 74 -18.13 22.29 -15.21
CA SER A 74 -19.13 21.36 -14.69
C SER A 74 -18.52 19.98 -14.38
N THR A 75 -17.70 19.46 -15.27
CA THR A 75 -17.03 18.16 -15.04
C THR A 75 -16.02 18.22 -13.91
N THR A 76 -15.25 19.31 -13.80
CA THR A 76 -14.28 19.50 -12.72
C THR A 76 -14.96 19.55 -11.35
N VAL A 77 -16.03 20.33 -11.22
CA VAL A 77 -16.77 20.42 -9.94
C VAL A 77 -17.44 19.11 -9.60
N THR A 78 -18.00 18.41 -10.58
CA THR A 78 -18.61 17.08 -10.36
C THR A 78 -17.57 16.05 -9.91
N LEU A 79 -16.37 16.06 -10.51
CA LEU A 79 -15.27 15.19 -10.11
C LEU A 79 -14.85 15.47 -8.66
N ALA A 80 -14.61 16.75 -8.32
CA ALA A 80 -14.23 17.15 -6.96
C ALA A 80 -15.29 16.76 -5.91
N LEU A 81 -16.58 16.90 -6.25
CA LEU A 81 -17.67 16.47 -5.38
C LEU A 81 -17.70 14.94 -5.24
N GLY A 82 -17.52 14.21 -6.34
CA GLY A 82 -17.44 12.76 -6.34
C GLY A 82 -16.33 12.24 -5.42
N ASP A 83 -15.14 12.84 -5.52
CA ASP A 83 -14.01 12.53 -4.64
C ASP A 83 -14.32 12.85 -3.18
N ALA A 84 -14.96 13.99 -2.90
CA ALA A 84 -15.36 14.36 -1.54
C ALA A 84 -16.34 13.35 -0.93
N ILE A 85 -17.33 12.89 -1.71
CA ILE A 85 -18.29 11.85 -1.30
C ILE A 85 -17.56 10.53 -1.05
N ALA A 86 -16.67 10.12 -1.96
CA ALA A 86 -15.89 8.89 -1.82
C ALA A 86 -15.03 8.91 -0.54
N VAL A 87 -14.31 10.00 -0.28
CA VAL A 87 -13.49 10.18 0.93
C VAL A 87 -14.35 10.17 2.19
N ALA A 88 -15.51 10.83 2.17
CA ALA A 88 -16.45 10.80 3.29
C ALA A 88 -16.95 9.38 3.57
N LEU A 89 -17.29 8.62 2.54
CA LEU A 89 -17.72 7.22 2.65
C LEU A 89 -16.60 6.32 3.19
N LEU A 90 -15.35 6.49 2.75
CA LEU A 90 -14.20 5.78 3.31
C LEU A 90 -14.09 5.98 4.81
N LYS A 91 -14.24 7.25 5.27
CA LYS A 91 -14.20 7.60 6.69
C LYS A 91 -15.36 6.97 7.47
N VAL A 92 -16.58 7.08 6.97
CA VAL A 92 -17.78 6.52 7.63
C VAL A 92 -17.71 4.99 7.70
N LYS A 93 -17.21 4.33 6.66
CA LYS A 93 -17.04 2.87 6.64
C LYS A 93 -15.82 2.37 7.42
N GLY A 94 -15.00 3.26 7.98
CA GLY A 94 -13.76 2.88 8.68
C GLY A 94 -12.76 2.17 7.77
N PHE A 95 -12.74 2.51 6.46
CA PHE A 95 -11.87 1.88 5.48
C PHE A 95 -10.40 2.15 5.81
N THR A 96 -9.63 1.08 5.96
CA THR A 96 -8.23 1.14 6.40
C THR A 96 -7.25 1.03 5.24
N SER A 97 -5.98 1.34 5.49
CA SER A 97 -4.89 1.08 4.55
C SER A 97 -4.74 -0.42 4.22
N GLU A 98 -5.10 -1.30 5.16
CA GLU A 98 -5.09 -2.75 4.95
C GLU A 98 -6.19 -3.17 3.97
N ASP A 99 -7.37 -2.57 4.06
CA ASP A 99 -8.46 -2.82 3.10
C ASP A 99 -8.10 -2.32 1.70
N PHE A 100 -7.45 -1.15 1.62
CA PHE A 100 -6.90 -0.66 0.36
C PHE A 100 -5.90 -1.64 -0.25
N ALA A 101 -4.98 -2.18 0.57
CA ALA A 101 -3.97 -3.13 0.11
C ALA A 101 -4.59 -4.44 -0.41
N LYS A 102 -5.69 -4.92 0.21
CA LYS A 102 -6.44 -6.10 -0.28
C LYS A 102 -7.04 -5.85 -1.67
N SER A 103 -7.54 -4.63 -1.92
CA SER A 103 -8.12 -4.26 -3.21
C SER A 103 -7.08 -3.99 -4.29
N HIS A 104 -5.82 -3.65 -3.91
CA HIS A 104 -4.74 -3.28 -4.83
C HIS A 104 -3.44 -4.05 -4.55
N PRO A 105 -3.45 -5.39 -4.54
CA PRO A 105 -2.30 -6.21 -4.06
C PRO A 105 -1.06 -6.08 -4.93
N GLY A 106 -1.20 -5.83 -6.23
CA GLY A 106 -0.10 -5.76 -7.20
C GLY A 106 0.60 -4.40 -7.30
N GLY A 107 0.00 -3.33 -6.80
CA GLY A 107 0.53 -1.97 -6.90
C GLY A 107 1.69 -1.69 -5.96
N LYS A 108 2.53 -0.68 -6.27
CA LYS A 108 3.62 -0.24 -5.38
C LYS A 108 3.13 0.08 -3.96
N LEU A 109 1.96 0.72 -3.85
CA LEU A 109 1.37 1.08 -2.58
C LEU A 109 0.85 -0.17 -1.83
N GLY A 110 0.17 -1.09 -2.52
CA GLY A 110 -0.26 -2.36 -1.94
C GLY A 110 0.90 -3.18 -1.39
N LYS A 111 2.00 -3.32 -2.16
CA LYS A 111 3.21 -4.00 -1.70
C LYS A 111 3.83 -3.36 -0.46
N LYS A 112 3.87 -2.01 -0.38
CA LYS A 112 4.35 -1.31 0.82
C LYS A 112 3.55 -1.66 2.08
N LEU A 113 2.25 -1.87 1.94
CA LEU A 113 1.33 -2.11 3.04
C LEU A 113 1.18 -3.59 3.43
N THR A 114 1.61 -4.51 2.56
CA THR A 114 1.40 -5.95 2.77
C THR A 114 2.70 -6.74 2.93
N LEU A 115 3.79 -6.32 2.26
CA LEU A 115 5.03 -7.07 2.23
C LEU A 115 5.72 -7.06 3.60
N ARG A 116 5.96 -8.24 4.15
CA ARG A 116 6.61 -8.41 5.46
C ARG A 116 8.07 -8.79 5.29
N THR A 117 8.86 -8.52 6.30
CA THR A 117 10.29 -8.83 6.31
C THR A 117 10.55 -10.31 6.00
N LYS A 118 9.72 -11.23 6.49
CA LYS A 118 9.83 -12.67 6.21
C LYS A 118 9.70 -13.04 4.74
N ASP A 119 9.02 -12.19 3.94
CA ASP A 119 8.78 -12.46 2.52
C ASP A 119 10.00 -12.14 1.65
N LEU A 120 10.94 -11.33 2.18
CA LEU A 120 12.17 -10.91 1.48
C LEU A 120 13.46 -11.36 2.18
N MET A 121 13.40 -11.72 3.48
CA MET A 121 14.61 -12.10 4.21
C MET A 121 15.21 -13.39 3.67
N VAL A 122 16.51 -13.50 3.74
CA VAL A 122 17.20 -14.76 3.49
C VAL A 122 16.87 -15.73 4.63
N PRO A 123 16.37 -16.95 4.34
CA PRO A 123 16.12 -17.96 5.38
C PRO A 123 17.41 -18.32 6.11
N ILE A 124 17.30 -18.62 7.41
CA ILE A 124 18.47 -18.96 8.24
C ILE A 124 19.27 -20.14 7.69
N SER A 125 18.64 -21.08 6.98
CA SER A 125 19.29 -22.21 6.33
C SER A 125 20.21 -21.81 5.17
N LYS A 126 20.01 -20.64 4.60
CA LYS A 126 20.82 -20.08 3.52
C LYS A 126 21.70 -18.91 3.98
N ALA A 127 21.56 -18.46 5.22
CA ALA A 127 22.37 -17.40 5.79
C ALA A 127 23.72 -17.93 6.26
N ALA A 128 24.76 -17.07 6.21
CA ALA A 128 26.04 -17.38 6.81
C ALA A 128 25.90 -17.37 8.35
N VAL A 129 26.07 -18.51 8.97
CA VAL A 129 25.91 -18.69 10.42
C VAL A 129 27.08 -19.45 11.00
N VAL A 130 27.79 -18.84 11.93
CA VAL A 130 28.99 -19.36 12.57
C VAL A 130 28.81 -19.44 14.09
N LYS A 131 29.35 -20.46 14.73
CA LYS A 131 29.32 -20.57 16.20
C LYS A 131 30.42 -19.70 16.83
N ASP A 132 30.22 -19.23 18.03
CA ASP A 132 31.18 -18.40 18.77
C ASP A 132 32.49 -19.14 19.08
N SER A 133 32.49 -20.48 19.01
CA SER A 133 33.66 -21.34 19.19
C SER A 133 34.48 -21.59 17.91
N GLU A 134 33.95 -21.23 16.76
CA GLU A 134 34.62 -21.43 15.46
C GLU A 134 35.68 -20.32 15.19
N SER A 135 36.54 -20.54 14.20
CA SER A 135 37.62 -19.60 13.86
C SER A 135 37.15 -18.48 12.93
N ILE A 136 37.97 -17.42 12.81
CA ILE A 136 37.71 -16.39 11.80
C ILE A 136 37.87 -16.97 10.37
N LYS A 137 38.69 -17.98 10.16
CA LYS A 137 38.81 -18.65 8.86
C LYS A 137 37.49 -19.32 8.46
N ASP A 138 36.85 -20.03 9.38
CA ASP A 138 35.54 -20.63 9.15
C ASP A 138 34.49 -19.56 8.84
N LEU A 139 34.52 -18.44 9.55
CA LEU A 139 33.67 -17.28 9.30
C LEU A 139 33.85 -16.74 7.87
N ILE A 140 35.10 -16.50 7.45
CA ILE A 140 35.41 -15.96 6.12
C ILE A 140 34.96 -16.92 5.03
N PHE A 141 35.18 -18.23 5.24
CA PHE A 141 34.74 -19.26 4.32
C PHE A 141 33.21 -19.25 4.16
N GLU A 142 32.46 -19.24 5.27
CA GLU A 142 31.01 -19.23 5.29
C GLU A 142 30.42 -17.95 4.62
N VAL A 143 30.98 -16.76 4.94
CA VAL A 143 30.60 -15.48 4.29
C VAL A 143 30.82 -15.54 2.78
N SER A 144 31.98 -16.09 2.35
CA SER A 144 32.34 -16.18 0.94
C SER A 144 31.46 -17.18 0.17
N GLU A 145 31.14 -18.31 0.78
CA GLU A 145 30.23 -19.33 0.20
C GLU A 145 28.81 -18.78 0.04
N LYS A 146 28.26 -18.17 1.08
CA LYS A 146 26.89 -17.63 1.08
C LYS A 146 26.73 -16.33 0.32
N LYS A 147 27.81 -15.62 0.01
CA LYS A 147 27.84 -14.37 -0.79
C LYS A 147 26.93 -13.25 -0.25
N GLN A 148 26.79 -13.16 1.06
CA GLN A 148 25.87 -12.19 1.68
C GLN A 148 26.59 -10.99 2.32
N GLY A 149 27.93 -11.01 2.37
CA GLY A 149 28.76 -9.95 2.94
C GLY A 149 28.59 -9.77 4.46
N ILE A 150 27.84 -10.68 5.12
CA ILE A 150 27.58 -10.66 6.55
C ILE A 150 27.37 -12.06 7.09
N ALA A 151 27.87 -12.36 8.29
CA ALA A 151 27.58 -13.58 9.02
C ALA A 151 26.93 -13.27 10.36
N LEU A 152 26.09 -14.22 10.83
CA LEU A 152 25.50 -14.23 12.15
C LEU A 152 26.35 -15.11 13.06
N ILE A 153 26.77 -14.58 14.22
CA ILE A 153 27.50 -15.36 15.22
C ILE A 153 26.52 -15.84 16.28
N LYS A 154 26.44 -17.15 16.48
CA LYS A 154 25.53 -17.80 17.43
C LYS A 154 26.25 -18.40 18.62
N LYS A 155 25.64 -18.26 19.78
CA LYS A 155 25.96 -19.01 20.99
C LYS A 155 24.71 -19.79 21.42
N GLY A 156 24.74 -21.08 21.23
CA GLY A 156 23.53 -21.91 21.37
C GLY A 156 22.44 -21.47 20.39
N ALA A 157 21.25 -21.20 20.88
CA ALA A 157 20.11 -20.73 20.08
C ALA A 157 20.12 -19.22 19.78
N SER A 158 20.97 -18.44 20.44
CA SER A 158 20.94 -16.97 20.38
C SER A 158 21.99 -16.41 19.42
N VAL A 159 21.60 -15.40 18.62
CA VAL A 159 22.54 -14.59 17.83
C VAL A 159 23.15 -13.53 18.76
N ILE A 160 24.46 -13.62 19.00
CA ILE A 160 25.21 -12.75 19.93
C ILE A 160 25.89 -11.59 19.23
N GLY A 161 26.04 -11.65 17.92
CA GLY A 161 26.68 -10.61 17.13
C GLY A 161 26.59 -10.88 15.64
N VAL A 162 27.07 -9.92 14.87
CA VAL A 162 27.24 -10.01 13.42
C VAL A 162 28.68 -9.65 13.06
N PHE A 163 29.12 -10.15 11.91
CA PHE A 163 30.41 -9.80 11.33
C PHE A 163 30.23 -9.57 9.84
N SER A 164 30.66 -8.43 9.35
CA SER A 164 30.51 -8.01 7.95
C SER A 164 31.85 -7.94 7.23
N ASP A 165 31.82 -7.84 5.89
CA ASP A 165 33.00 -7.58 5.07
C ASP A 165 33.75 -6.30 5.52
N GLY A 166 33.01 -5.31 6.00
CA GLY A 166 33.60 -4.10 6.57
C GLY A 166 34.36 -4.37 7.87
N ASP A 167 33.88 -5.29 8.70
CA ASP A 167 34.59 -5.73 9.91
C ASP A 167 35.86 -6.47 9.53
N LEU A 168 35.83 -7.35 8.54
CA LEU A 168 37.00 -8.05 8.02
C LEU A 168 38.09 -7.07 7.54
N ARG A 169 37.72 -6.10 6.70
CA ARG A 169 38.63 -5.09 6.19
C ARG A 169 39.30 -4.32 7.34
N ARG A 170 38.56 -3.94 8.37
CA ARG A 170 39.09 -3.27 9.56
C ARG A 170 40.08 -4.12 10.34
N GLN A 171 39.91 -5.43 10.42
CA GLN A 171 40.85 -6.34 11.07
C GLN A 171 42.14 -6.48 10.25
N LEU A 172 42.04 -6.60 8.92
CA LEU A 172 43.20 -6.67 8.03
C LEU A 172 44.06 -5.39 8.09
N GLN A 173 43.41 -4.22 8.16
CA GLN A 173 44.12 -2.93 8.31
C GLN A 173 44.93 -2.81 9.60
N LYS A 174 44.53 -3.52 10.65
CA LYS A 174 45.24 -3.52 11.95
C LYS A 174 46.42 -4.49 12.00
N ASN A 175 46.79 -5.14 10.89
CA ASN A 175 47.84 -6.18 10.81
C ASN A 175 47.69 -7.29 11.85
N VAL A 176 46.46 -7.63 12.22
CA VAL A 176 46.17 -8.64 13.23
C VAL A 176 46.33 -10.03 12.60
N GLU A 177 47.07 -10.93 13.24
CA GLU A 177 47.15 -12.33 12.83
C GLU A 177 45.77 -12.98 13.02
N ILE A 178 45.05 -13.12 11.90
CA ILE A 178 43.66 -13.61 11.85
C ILE A 178 43.50 -14.96 12.57
N ASP A 179 44.51 -15.79 12.51
CA ASP A 179 44.53 -17.12 13.12
C ASP A 179 44.54 -17.10 14.68
N LYS A 180 44.99 -16.02 15.28
CA LYS A 180 45.07 -15.86 16.73
C LYS A 180 43.91 -15.09 17.35
N VAL A 181 43.01 -14.56 16.53
CA VAL A 181 41.90 -13.71 17.00
C VAL A 181 40.66 -14.54 17.31
N ARG A 182 40.11 -14.34 18.50
CA ARG A 182 38.79 -14.95 18.87
C ARG A 182 37.64 -14.19 18.23
N LEU A 183 36.67 -14.88 17.66
CA LEU A 183 35.44 -14.28 17.08
C LEU A 183 34.75 -13.32 18.05
N SER A 184 34.70 -13.66 19.34
CA SER A 184 34.05 -12.85 20.37
C SER A 184 34.64 -11.44 20.56
N SER A 185 35.90 -11.23 20.12
CA SER A 185 36.58 -9.93 20.24
C SER A 185 36.38 -9.01 19.05
N VAL A 186 35.93 -9.53 17.90
CA VAL A 186 35.84 -8.77 16.64
C VAL A 186 34.40 -8.61 16.14
N LEU A 187 33.44 -9.29 16.75
CA LEU A 187 32.04 -9.22 16.33
C LEU A 187 31.38 -7.90 16.75
N THR A 188 30.48 -7.42 15.89
CA THR A 188 29.61 -6.29 16.18
C THR A 188 28.44 -6.75 17.04
N LYS A 189 28.44 -6.36 18.33
CA LYS A 189 27.40 -6.75 19.31
C LYS A 189 26.15 -5.88 19.23
N LYS A 190 26.31 -4.60 18.88
CA LYS A 190 25.19 -3.65 18.72
C LYS A 190 24.81 -3.61 17.25
N PHE A 191 23.80 -4.34 16.86
CA PHE A 191 23.26 -4.36 15.49
C PHE A 191 21.75 -4.18 15.49
N LYS A 192 21.23 -3.62 14.41
CA LYS A 192 19.79 -3.40 14.24
C LYS A 192 19.10 -4.74 14.00
N ARG A 193 17.91 -4.89 14.57
CA ARG A 193 17.06 -6.07 14.43
C ARG A 193 15.63 -5.66 14.10
N ILE A 194 14.97 -6.45 13.29
CA ILE A 194 13.55 -6.29 12.97
C ILE A 194 12.86 -7.65 13.10
N LYS A 195 11.60 -7.64 13.52
CA LYS A 195 10.81 -8.89 13.58
C LYS A 195 10.41 -9.32 12.17
N SER A 196 10.39 -10.62 11.91
CA SER A 196 10.03 -11.18 10.60
C SER A 196 8.63 -10.79 10.13
N ASN A 197 7.69 -10.54 11.04
CA ASN A 197 6.33 -10.11 10.73
C ASN A 197 6.16 -8.59 10.55
N GLU A 198 7.19 -7.78 10.80
CA GLU A 198 7.13 -6.33 10.53
C GLU A 198 7.12 -6.07 9.02
N LEU A 199 6.54 -4.92 8.62
CA LEU A 199 6.53 -4.51 7.22
C LEU A 199 7.94 -4.22 6.71
N VAL A 200 8.18 -4.55 5.45
CA VAL A 200 9.48 -4.30 4.78
C VAL A 200 9.84 -2.81 4.77
N VAL A 201 8.85 -1.93 4.69
CA VAL A 201 9.08 -0.47 4.75
C VAL A 201 9.82 -0.08 6.03
N LYS A 202 9.45 -0.67 7.16
CA LYS A 202 10.14 -0.41 8.44
C LYS A 202 11.59 -0.90 8.43
N ALA A 203 11.87 -2.02 7.73
CA ALA A 203 13.24 -2.47 7.55
C ALA A 203 14.06 -1.46 6.72
N ALA A 204 13.47 -0.94 5.64
CA ALA A 204 14.10 0.06 4.79
C ALA A 204 14.38 1.39 5.53
N GLU A 205 13.47 1.84 6.41
CA GLU A 205 13.66 3.03 7.24
C GLU A 205 14.77 2.88 8.29
N MET A 206 15.07 1.63 8.67
CA MET A 206 16.15 1.33 9.62
C MET A 206 17.53 1.27 8.97
N MET A 207 17.61 1.11 7.65
CA MET A 207 18.85 1.04 6.88
C MET A 207 19.43 2.42 6.63
#